data_137821d1f3bf676a645d41cd21d5e706
#
_entry.id   137821d1f3bf676a645d41cd21d5e706
#
_cell.length_a   1.000
_cell.length_b   1.000
_cell.length_c   1.000
_cell.angle_alpha   90.00
_cell.angle_beta   90.00
_cell.angle_gamma   90.00
#
_symmetry.space_group_name_H-M   'P 1'
#
loop_
_entity.id
_entity.type
_entity.pdbx_description
1 polymer ?
#
loop_
_entity_poly.entity_id
_entity_poly.type
_entity_poly.pdbx_seq_one_letter_code
_entity_poly.pdbx_strand_id
1 'polypeptide(L)'
;MPLSRVATGREDVTSPWPVREERRVVSVLFADIVGSTALTERLDPEDVRALQRAYFDTVAGVLRHWHGVVEKYVGDAVMALFGARRSDGLDAYRAVRAALEIQRALDRRPMPGGVRLRVRVG
;
A
#
# COMPACT_ATOMS: atom_id res chain seq x y z
N MET A 1 9.34 11.22 5.31
CA MET A 1 9.47 10.95 6.05
C MET A 1 9.18 10.80 6.71
N PRO A 2 9.30 10.89 6.32
CA PRO A 2 9.36 10.67 7.03
C PRO A 2 9.38 10.62 7.46
N LEU A 3 9.43 10.83 7.43
CA LEU A 3 9.94 10.74 8.06
C LEU A 3 10.40 10.43 8.12
N SER A 4 10.47 10.54 7.93
CA SER A 4 11.30 10.30 8.20
C SER A 4 11.98 10.23 7.94
N ARG A 5 12.32 10.71 7.82
CA ARG A 5 13.18 10.77 8.02
C ARG A 5 13.45 10.90 8.40
N VAL A 6 13.32 11.06 8.64
CA VAL A 6 13.87 11.11 9.27
C VAL A 6 14.16 11.16 9.71
N ALA A 7 14.37 11.49 10.03
CA ALA A 7 14.93 11.37 10.70
C ALA A 7 15.01 11.29 11.26
N THR A 8 15.29 11.36 11.38
CA THR A 8 15.67 11.25 12.15
C THR A 8 16.32 11.35 12.59
N GLY A 9 16.30 11.35 12.84
CA GLY A 9 17.06 11.74 13.20
C GLY A 9 18.22 11.82 13.15
N ARG A 10 18.68 11.34 12.86
CA ARG A 10 19.84 11.53 12.79
C ARG A 10 20.19 12.44 12.19
N GLU A 11 20.11 12.88 12.47
CA GLU A 11 20.39 13.76 11.76
C GLU A 11 21.70 13.92 11.42
N ASP A 12 21.89 14.38 10.30
CA ASP A 12 23.20 14.58 9.81
C ASP A 12 23.79 15.82 10.42
N VAL A 13 24.62 15.61 11.39
CA VAL A 13 25.24 16.72 12.10
C VAL A 13 26.32 17.39 11.28
N THR A 14 26.73 16.77 10.17
CA THR A 14 27.73 17.39 9.30
C THR A 14 27.11 18.30 8.24
N SER A 15 25.81 18.28 8.12
CA SER A 15 25.13 19.12 7.17
C SER A 15 25.23 20.59 7.55
N PRO A 16 25.53 21.48 6.61
CA PRO A 16 25.51 22.92 6.87
C PRO A 16 24.10 23.47 7.03
N TRP A 17 23.08 22.66 6.68
CA TRP A 17 21.70 23.09 6.74
C TRP A 17 21.05 22.58 7.99
N PRO A 18 20.20 23.38 8.65
CA PRO A 18 19.43 22.89 9.78
C PRO A 18 18.49 21.80 9.32
N VAL A 19 18.40 20.75 10.12
CA VAL A 19 17.44 19.69 9.87
C VAL A 19 16.04 20.22 10.18
N ARG A 20 15.16 20.08 9.23
CA ARG A 20 13.79 20.49 9.42
C ARG A 20 12.92 19.27 9.63
N GLU A 21 12.13 19.34 10.68
CA GLU A 21 11.02 18.43 10.80
C GLU A 21 9.84 19.05 10.08
N GLU A 22 9.29 18.28 9.14
CA GLU A 22 8.05 18.68 8.50
C GLU A 22 6.94 17.82 9.03
N ARG A 23 5.84 18.47 9.39
CA ARG A 23 4.62 17.79 9.73
C ARG A 23 3.68 17.93 8.57
N ARG A 24 3.23 16.81 8.05
CA ARG A 24 2.28 16.77 6.96
C ARG A 24 1.10 15.93 7.34
N VAL A 25 -0.07 16.37 6.93
CA VAL A 25 -1.25 15.53 6.98
C VAL A 25 -1.19 14.61 5.78
N VAL A 26 -1.21 13.33 6.04
CA VAL A 26 -1.20 12.32 4.97
C VAL A 26 -2.45 11.45 5.11
N SER A 27 -2.89 10.91 3.99
CA SER A 27 -3.91 9.87 4.03
C SER A 27 -3.20 8.52 3.96
N VAL A 28 -3.60 7.61 4.84
CA VAL A 28 -3.01 6.28 4.91
C VAL A 28 -4.05 5.29 4.42
N LEU A 29 -3.61 4.41 3.53
CA LEU A 29 -4.47 3.35 3.01
C LEU A 29 -3.86 2.01 3.39
N PHE A 30 -4.69 1.12 3.92
CA PHE A 30 -4.32 -0.26 4.17
C PHE A 30 -5.16 -1.17 3.29
N ALA A 31 -4.55 -2.16 2.69
CA ALA A 31 -5.24 -3.23 1.98
C ALA A 31 -4.75 -4.56 2.53
N ASP A 32 -5.67 -5.48 2.77
CA ASP A 32 -5.36 -6.76 3.39
C ASP A 32 -6.29 -7.85 2.84
N ILE A 33 -5.76 -9.05 2.67
CA ILE A 33 -6.55 -10.18 2.18
C ILE A 33 -7.33 -10.78 3.36
N VAL A 34 -8.64 -10.88 3.17
CA VAL A 34 -9.52 -11.49 4.17
C VAL A 34 -9.39 -13.01 4.10
N GLY A 35 -9.09 -13.64 5.23
CA GLY A 35 -8.99 -15.08 5.30
C GLY A 35 -7.75 -15.66 4.63
N SER A 36 -6.66 -14.93 4.60
CA SER A 36 -5.43 -15.35 3.94
C SER A 36 -4.87 -16.65 4.52
N THR A 37 -4.98 -16.84 5.82
CA THR A 37 -4.51 -18.07 6.48
C THR A 37 -5.21 -19.29 5.93
N ALA A 38 -6.54 -19.23 5.82
CA ALA A 38 -7.33 -20.34 5.30
C ALA A 38 -6.99 -20.63 3.83
N LEU A 39 -6.76 -19.57 3.03
CA LEU A 39 -6.34 -19.73 1.65
C LEU A 39 -4.97 -20.40 1.55
N THR A 40 -4.03 -19.97 2.38
CA THR A 40 -2.68 -20.52 2.38
C THR A 40 -2.69 -22.02 2.71
N GLU A 41 -3.58 -22.45 3.59
CA GLU A 41 -3.70 -23.87 3.94
C GLU A 41 -4.31 -24.72 2.84
N ARG A 42 -5.14 -24.12 1.97
CA ARG A 42 -5.85 -24.84 0.92
C ARG A 42 -5.11 -24.91 -0.40
N LEU A 43 -4.15 -24.04 -0.63
CA LEU A 43 -3.45 -23.93 -1.90
C LEU A 43 -2.05 -24.49 -1.81
N ASP A 44 -1.52 -24.92 -2.94
CA ASP A 44 -0.12 -25.29 -3.04
C ASP A 44 0.76 -24.05 -2.86
N PRO A 45 2.00 -24.21 -2.33
CA PRO A 45 2.89 -23.08 -2.15
C PRO A 45 3.14 -22.26 -3.42
N GLU A 46 3.18 -22.89 -4.58
CA GLU A 46 3.35 -22.18 -5.84
C GLU A 46 2.15 -21.30 -6.16
N ASP A 47 0.95 -21.82 -5.90
CA ASP A 47 -0.29 -21.07 -6.11
C ASP A 47 -0.40 -19.91 -5.14
N VAL A 48 0.02 -20.13 -3.89
CA VAL A 48 0.06 -19.05 -2.89
C VAL A 48 0.97 -17.92 -3.35
N ARG A 49 2.18 -18.25 -3.84
CA ARG A 49 3.11 -17.24 -4.31
C ARG A 49 2.59 -16.50 -5.54
N ALA A 50 1.98 -17.22 -6.47
CA ALA A 50 1.39 -16.62 -7.65
C ALA A 50 0.24 -15.69 -7.29
N LEU A 51 -0.58 -16.11 -6.35
CA LEU A 51 -1.71 -15.33 -5.85
C LEU A 51 -1.23 -14.04 -5.18
N GLN A 52 -0.23 -14.13 -4.31
CA GLN A 52 0.33 -12.97 -3.62
C GLN A 52 0.94 -11.98 -4.61
N ARG A 53 1.66 -12.49 -5.60
CA ARG A 53 2.27 -11.63 -6.62
C ARG A 53 1.20 -10.89 -7.42
N ALA A 54 0.17 -11.60 -7.85
CA ALA A 54 -0.91 -10.99 -8.61
C ALA A 54 -1.64 -9.93 -7.79
N TYR A 55 -1.88 -10.22 -6.53
CA TYR A 55 -2.51 -9.28 -5.59
C TYR A 55 -1.66 -8.03 -5.41
N PHE A 56 -0.39 -8.20 -5.08
CA PHE A 56 0.50 -7.06 -4.86
C PHE A 56 0.67 -6.22 -6.12
N ASP A 57 0.81 -6.86 -7.28
CA ASP A 57 0.94 -6.13 -8.55
C ASP A 57 -0.31 -5.32 -8.85
N THR A 58 -1.47 -5.89 -8.63
CA THR A 58 -2.74 -5.20 -8.85
C THR A 58 -2.87 -3.99 -7.92
N VAL A 59 -2.62 -4.20 -6.63
CA VAL A 59 -2.72 -3.13 -5.64
C VAL A 59 -1.71 -2.03 -5.92
N ALA A 60 -0.46 -2.40 -6.18
CA ALA A 60 0.59 -1.42 -6.45
C ALA A 60 0.29 -0.62 -7.72
N GLY A 61 -0.27 -1.25 -8.74
CA GLY A 61 -0.64 -0.56 -9.97
C GLY A 61 -1.72 0.48 -9.74
N VAL A 62 -2.74 0.13 -8.97
CA VAL A 62 -3.81 1.08 -8.63
C VAL A 62 -3.27 2.23 -7.80
N LEU A 63 -2.44 1.92 -6.80
CA LEU A 63 -1.85 2.95 -5.95
C LEU A 63 -1.02 3.94 -6.75
N ARG A 64 -0.19 3.44 -7.67
CA ARG A 64 0.60 4.33 -8.53
C ARG A 64 -0.27 5.23 -9.39
N HIS A 65 -1.36 4.68 -9.92
CA HIS A 65 -2.28 5.45 -10.74
C HIS A 65 -2.86 6.64 -9.98
N TRP A 66 -3.12 6.47 -8.70
CA TRP A 66 -3.69 7.50 -7.86
C TRP A 66 -2.64 8.27 -7.04
N HIS A 67 -1.37 8.14 -7.39
CA HIS A 67 -0.24 8.83 -6.77
C HIS A 67 0.01 8.45 -5.32
N GLY A 68 -0.40 7.25 -4.94
CA GLY A 68 -0.04 6.69 -3.65
C GLY A 68 1.36 6.10 -3.68
N VAL A 69 2.01 6.12 -2.54
CA VAL A 69 3.34 5.58 -2.38
C VAL A 69 3.25 4.42 -1.40
N VAL A 70 3.68 3.24 -1.83
CA VAL A 70 3.73 2.09 -0.94
C VAL A 70 4.81 2.33 0.10
N GLU A 71 4.40 2.34 1.36
CA GLU A 71 5.34 2.53 2.47
C GLU A 71 5.96 1.21 2.87
N LYS A 72 5.14 0.20 3.01
CA LYS A 72 5.63 -1.12 3.39
C LYS A 72 4.60 -2.21 3.12
N TYR A 73 5.12 -3.43 3.09
CA TYR A 73 4.33 -4.65 3.05
C TYR A 73 4.48 -5.36 4.39
N VAL A 74 3.37 -5.79 4.96
CA VAL A 74 3.37 -6.54 6.23
C VAL A 74 2.53 -7.79 6.02
N GLY A 75 3.20 -8.93 5.81
CA GLY A 75 2.51 -10.14 5.42
C GLY A 75 1.75 -9.93 4.12
N ASP A 76 0.43 -10.10 4.16
CA ASP A 76 -0.44 -9.84 3.01
C ASP A 76 -0.98 -8.42 2.98
N ALA A 77 -0.59 -7.60 3.93
CA ALA A 77 -1.07 -6.22 4.01
C ALA A 77 -0.15 -5.27 3.26
N VAL A 78 -0.76 -4.26 2.65
CA VAL A 78 -0.05 -3.17 1.98
C VAL A 78 -0.43 -1.89 2.69
N MET A 79 0.56 -1.09 3.05
CA MET A 79 0.34 0.23 3.60
C MET A 79 0.85 1.27 2.61
N ALA A 80 0.01 2.22 2.25
CA ALA A 80 0.36 3.27 1.31
C ALA A 80 0.03 4.63 1.86
N LEU A 81 0.78 5.62 1.42
CA LEU A 81 0.63 7.01 1.83
C LEU A 81 0.26 7.88 0.63
N PHE A 82 -0.64 8.82 0.88
CA PHE A 82 -1.01 9.84 -0.09
C PHE A 82 -0.72 11.21 0.53
N GLY A 83 0.06 12.02 -0.15
CA GLY A 83 0.44 13.33 0.35
C GLY A 83 1.77 13.40 1.07
N ALA A 84 2.50 12.27 1.16
CA ALA A 84 3.77 12.24 1.87
C ALA A 84 4.87 13.06 1.17
N ARG A 85 4.90 12.99 -0.16
CA ARG A 85 5.91 13.72 -0.94
C ARG A 85 5.40 15.07 -1.40
N ARG A 86 4.14 15.13 -1.75
CA ARG A 86 3.52 16.31 -2.29
C ARG A 86 2.05 16.28 -1.93
N SER A 87 1.52 17.39 -1.49
CA SER A 87 0.12 17.51 -1.17
C SER A 87 -0.50 18.65 -1.96
N ASP A 88 -1.63 18.38 -2.59
CA ASP A 88 -2.37 19.38 -3.36
C ASP A 88 -3.82 19.51 -2.87
N GLY A 89 -4.12 18.95 -1.71
CA GLY A 89 -5.46 18.99 -1.15
C GLY A 89 -6.38 17.89 -1.63
N LEU A 90 -5.92 17.03 -2.55
CA LEU A 90 -6.74 15.94 -3.09
C LEU A 90 -6.27 14.56 -2.63
N ASP A 91 -5.44 14.50 -1.61
CA ASP A 91 -4.84 13.25 -1.16
C ASP A 91 -5.89 12.27 -0.65
N ALA A 92 -6.80 12.74 0.19
CA ALA A 92 -7.87 11.90 0.72
C ALA A 92 -8.79 11.40 -0.40
N TYR A 93 -9.10 12.26 -1.35
CA TYR A 93 -9.91 11.87 -2.50
C TYR A 93 -9.23 10.75 -3.29
N ARG A 94 -7.94 10.90 -3.56
CA ARG A 94 -7.18 9.88 -4.29
C ARG A 94 -7.12 8.57 -3.52
N ALA A 95 -6.94 8.65 -2.21
CA ALA A 95 -6.91 7.45 -1.37
C ALA A 95 -8.23 6.70 -1.43
N VAL A 96 -9.36 7.40 -1.36
CA VAL A 96 -10.68 6.78 -1.45
C VAL A 96 -10.90 6.17 -2.84
N ARG A 97 -10.51 6.89 -3.89
CA ARG A 97 -10.64 6.36 -5.26
C ARG A 97 -9.77 5.12 -5.46
N ALA A 98 -8.55 5.15 -4.93
CA ALA A 98 -7.66 3.98 -4.99
C ALA A 98 -8.28 2.78 -4.26
N ALA A 99 -8.84 3.01 -3.09
CA ALA A 99 -9.49 1.95 -2.31
C ALA A 99 -10.63 1.30 -3.09
N LEU A 100 -11.49 2.11 -3.70
CA LEU A 100 -12.60 1.61 -4.50
C LEU A 100 -12.11 0.84 -5.72
N GLU A 101 -11.08 1.35 -6.38
CA GLU A 101 -10.55 0.70 -7.56
C GLU A 101 -9.85 -0.61 -7.25
N ILE A 102 -9.16 -0.69 -6.11
CA ILE A 102 -8.56 -1.95 -5.63
C ILE A 102 -9.66 -3.02 -5.48
N GLN A 103 -10.76 -2.65 -4.82
CA GLN A 103 -11.87 -3.58 -4.64
C GLN A 103 -12.42 -4.05 -5.99
N ARG A 104 -12.65 -3.14 -6.91
CA ARG A 104 -13.19 -3.46 -8.22
C ARG A 104 -12.23 -4.31 -9.04
N ALA A 105 -10.95 -3.97 -9.01
CA ALA A 105 -9.95 -4.70 -9.80
C ALA A 105 -9.83 -6.15 -9.34
N LEU A 106 -9.87 -6.38 -8.04
CA LEU A 106 -9.78 -7.73 -7.50
C LEU A 106 -11.06 -8.53 -7.68
N ASP A 107 -12.22 -7.87 -7.73
CA ASP A 107 -13.49 -8.54 -8.02
C ASP A 107 -13.59 -9.00 -9.47
N ARG A 108 -13.02 -8.25 -10.39
CA ARG A 108 -13.17 -8.52 -11.82
C ARG A 108 -12.26 -9.61 -12.32
N ARG A 109 -11.12 -9.81 -11.67
CA ARG A 109 -10.08 -10.71 -12.18
C ARG A 109 -10.07 -12.02 -11.43
N PRO A 110 -10.18 -13.14 -12.14
CA PRO A 110 -9.86 -14.40 -11.50
C PRO A 110 -8.38 -14.40 -11.15
N MET A 111 -8.08 -14.78 -9.92
CA MET A 111 -6.73 -14.90 -9.45
C MET A 111 -6.16 -16.27 -9.80
N PRO A 112 -4.83 -16.44 -9.79
CA PRO A 112 -4.21 -17.74 -9.97
C PRO A 112 -4.84 -18.79 -9.05
N GLY A 113 -5.04 -19.99 -9.57
CA GLY A 113 -5.72 -21.06 -8.85
C GLY A 113 -7.24 -20.96 -8.86
N GLY A 114 -7.81 -20.02 -9.64
CA GLY A 114 -9.25 -19.83 -9.71
C GLY A 114 -9.86 -19.25 -8.45
N VAL A 115 -9.04 -18.64 -7.60
CA VAL A 115 -9.46 -18.14 -6.29
C VAL A 115 -10.00 -16.72 -6.44
N ARG A 116 -11.08 -16.43 -5.72
CA ARG A 116 -11.56 -15.07 -5.55
C ARG A 116 -11.02 -14.49 -4.27
N LEU A 117 -10.34 -13.38 -4.37
CA LEU A 117 -9.84 -12.70 -3.18
C LEU A 117 -10.89 -11.75 -2.64
N ARG A 118 -11.03 -11.78 -1.34
CA ARG A 118 -11.78 -10.75 -0.60
C ARG A 118 -10.76 -9.88 0.10
N VAL A 119 -10.89 -8.59 -0.10
CA VAL A 119 -9.91 -7.63 0.39
C VAL A 119 -10.61 -6.62 1.27
N ARG A 120 -9.97 -6.29 2.37
CA ARG A 120 -10.40 -5.21 3.24
C ARG A 120 -9.50 -4.04 2.98
N VAL A 121 -10.08 -2.88 2.73
CA VAL A 121 -9.34 -1.65 2.49
C VAL A 121 -9.85 -0.59 3.45
N GLY A 122 -8.93 0.09 4.10
CA GLY A 122 -9.27 1.16 5.02
C GLY A 122 -8.25 2.29 5.04
#